data_89c0bca7015a14a4ce086065cb0257d8
#
_entry.id   89c0bca7015a14a4ce086065cb0257d8
#
_cell.length_a   1.000
_cell.length_b   1.000
_cell.length_c   1.000
_cell.angle_alpha   90.00
_cell.angle_beta   90.00
_cell.angle_gamma   90.00
#
_symmetry.space_group_name_H-M   'P 1'
#
loop_
_entity.id
_entity.type
_entity.pdbx_description
1 polymer ?
#
loop_
_entity_poly.entity_id
_entity_poly.type
_entity_poly.pdbx_seq_one_letter_code
_entity_poly.pdbx_strand_id
1 'polypeptide(L)'
;MERTFAIIKPDAVKSRKAGQILARIEAAGFTVRGMRLQHLTKREAEGFYAVHRARPFFGGLTDFMSSGPCILLALEAPDAIKRWRATMGATDPAKADAGTLRKDFGTSIESNATHGSDAPETAAFELGYFFRGLELI
;
A
#
# COMPACT_ATOMS: atom_id res chain seq x y z
N MET A 1 12.56 -9.30 13.19
CA MET A 1 11.64 -9.15 12.04
C MET A 1 10.69 -8.00 12.28
N GLU A 2 10.40 -7.26 11.24
CA GLU A 2 9.48 -6.12 11.29
C GLU A 2 8.34 -6.35 10.31
N ARG A 3 7.15 -5.85 10.64
CA ARG A 3 5.98 -5.89 9.74
C ARG A 3 5.63 -4.49 9.29
N THR A 4 5.21 -4.38 8.04
CA THR A 4 4.68 -3.14 7.46
C THR A 4 3.36 -3.44 6.78
N PHE A 5 2.51 -2.41 6.69
CA PHE A 5 1.26 -2.51 5.95
C PHE A 5 1.47 -1.98 4.53
N ALA A 6 0.92 -2.68 3.56
CA ALA A 6 1.01 -2.29 2.16
C ALA A 6 -0.35 -2.45 1.50
N ILE A 7 -0.57 -1.66 0.45
CA ILE A 7 -1.75 -1.79 -0.41
C ILE A 7 -1.26 -1.83 -1.85
N ILE A 8 -1.80 -2.78 -2.63
CA ILE A 8 -1.80 -2.65 -4.09
C ILE A 8 -3.06 -1.87 -4.42
N LYS A 9 -2.89 -0.64 -4.90
CA LYS A 9 -3.97 0.34 -5.01
C LYS A 9 -4.92 0.01 -6.16
N PRO A 10 -6.12 0.62 -6.18
CA PRO A 10 -7.12 0.32 -7.21
C PRO A 10 -6.65 0.50 -8.65
N ASP A 11 -5.76 1.45 -8.91
CA ASP A 11 -5.20 1.67 -10.25
C ASP A 11 -4.43 0.44 -10.76
N ALA A 12 -3.58 -0.14 -9.90
CA ALA A 12 -2.78 -1.32 -10.27
C ALA A 12 -3.62 -2.59 -10.38
N VAL A 13 -4.65 -2.74 -9.53
CA VAL A 13 -5.58 -3.87 -9.63
C VAL A 13 -6.37 -3.77 -10.93
N LYS A 14 -6.91 -2.59 -11.22
CA LYS A 14 -7.70 -2.35 -12.44
C LYS A 14 -6.88 -2.59 -13.72
N SER A 15 -5.62 -2.20 -13.73
CA SER A 15 -4.73 -2.40 -14.88
C SER A 15 -4.12 -3.80 -14.95
N ARG A 16 -4.54 -4.71 -14.06
CA ARG A 16 -4.11 -6.12 -14.01
C ARG A 16 -2.60 -6.29 -13.77
N LYS A 17 -2.04 -5.44 -12.91
CA LYS A 17 -0.63 -5.50 -12.52
C LYS A 17 -0.41 -6.12 -11.14
N ALA A 18 -1.48 -6.46 -10.43
CA ALA A 18 -1.38 -7.00 -9.06
C ALA A 18 -0.48 -8.22 -8.97
N GLY A 19 -0.60 -9.18 -9.89
CA GLY A 19 0.23 -10.38 -9.89
C GLY A 19 1.71 -10.08 -10.07
N GLN A 20 2.05 -9.15 -10.95
CA GLN A 20 3.43 -8.74 -11.17
C GLN A 20 4.01 -8.05 -9.94
N ILE A 21 3.20 -7.22 -9.27
CA ILE A 21 3.62 -6.54 -8.04
C ILE A 21 3.85 -7.56 -6.92
N LEU A 22 2.94 -8.52 -6.75
CA LEU A 22 3.10 -9.59 -5.75
C LEU A 22 4.38 -10.40 -5.99
N ALA A 23 4.67 -10.74 -7.24
CA ALA A 23 5.90 -11.45 -7.60
C ALA A 23 7.15 -10.63 -7.21
N ARG A 24 7.12 -9.32 -7.44
CA ARG A 24 8.20 -8.41 -7.09
C ARG A 24 8.39 -8.29 -5.57
N ILE A 25 7.29 -8.31 -4.82
CA ILE A 25 7.31 -8.29 -3.35
C ILE A 25 8.05 -9.53 -2.83
N GLU A 26 7.67 -10.71 -3.31
CA GLU A 26 8.32 -11.95 -2.89
C GLU A 26 9.78 -12.00 -3.32
N ALA A 27 10.09 -11.59 -4.54
CA ALA A 27 11.45 -11.54 -5.05
C ALA A 27 12.35 -10.57 -4.25
N ALA A 28 11.77 -9.52 -3.66
CA ALA A 28 12.49 -8.58 -2.81
C ALA A 28 12.74 -9.10 -1.39
N GLY A 29 12.28 -10.32 -1.08
CA GLY A 29 12.54 -10.97 0.20
C GLY A 29 11.50 -10.74 1.28
N PHE A 30 10.33 -10.21 0.92
CA PHE A 30 9.22 -10.07 1.88
C PHE A 30 8.44 -11.37 2.00
N THR A 31 8.03 -11.69 3.22
CA THR A 31 7.04 -12.73 3.46
C THR A 31 5.67 -12.08 3.61
N VAL A 32 4.68 -12.59 2.89
CA VAL A 32 3.30 -12.14 3.04
C VAL A 32 2.68 -12.85 4.24
N ARG A 33 2.33 -12.08 5.28
CA ARG A 33 1.70 -12.61 6.50
C ARG A 33 0.18 -12.45 6.52
N GLY A 34 -0.33 -11.55 5.70
CA GLY A 34 -1.77 -11.38 5.51
C GLY A 34 -2.03 -10.78 4.14
N MET A 35 -3.13 -11.19 3.52
CA MET A 35 -3.50 -10.70 2.19
C MET A 35 -5.02 -10.77 2.03
N ARG A 36 -5.62 -9.68 1.55
CA ARG A 36 -7.05 -9.65 1.30
C ARG A 36 -7.39 -8.71 0.15
N LEU A 37 -8.19 -9.18 -0.80
CA LEU A 37 -8.80 -8.35 -1.82
C LEU A 37 -10.04 -7.70 -1.22
N GLN A 38 -10.14 -6.37 -1.28
CA GLN A 38 -11.25 -5.64 -0.70
C GLN A 38 -11.57 -4.39 -1.49
N HIS A 39 -12.86 -4.14 -1.69
CA HIS A 39 -13.34 -2.85 -2.20
C HIS A 39 -13.71 -2.00 -0.99
N LEU A 40 -12.90 -1.00 -0.67
CA LEU A 40 -13.15 -0.14 0.49
C LEU A 40 -14.40 0.70 0.25
N THR A 41 -15.18 0.89 1.31
CA THR A 41 -16.20 1.94 1.31
C THR A 41 -15.50 3.29 1.48
N LYS A 42 -16.20 4.37 1.10
CA LYS A 42 -15.70 5.73 1.33
C LYS A 42 -15.38 5.95 2.81
N ARG A 43 -16.25 5.47 3.70
CA ARG A 43 -16.08 5.59 5.15
C ARG A 43 -14.84 4.84 5.65
N GLU A 44 -14.59 3.66 5.13
CA GLU A 44 -13.39 2.89 5.48
C GLU A 44 -12.12 3.61 5.04
N ALA A 45 -12.12 4.17 3.84
CA ALA A 45 -10.99 4.97 3.34
C ALA A 45 -10.78 6.23 4.19
N GLU A 46 -11.86 6.92 4.57
CA GLU A 46 -11.78 8.10 5.42
C GLU A 46 -11.19 7.78 6.79
N GLY A 47 -11.58 6.67 7.40
CA GLY A 47 -11.03 6.24 8.69
C GLY A 47 -9.56 5.87 8.60
N PHE A 48 -9.18 5.21 7.52
CA PHE A 48 -7.77 4.83 7.29
C PHE A 48 -6.88 6.07 7.12
N TYR A 49 -7.32 7.05 6.36
CA TYR A 49 -6.58 8.28 6.10
C TYR A 49 -6.95 9.43 7.05
N ALA A 50 -7.52 9.13 8.22
CA ALA A 50 -8.01 10.14 9.16
C ALA A 50 -6.94 11.17 9.57
N VAL A 51 -5.67 10.76 9.61
CA VAL A 51 -4.54 11.64 9.89
C VAL A 51 -4.41 12.77 8.84
N HIS A 52 -4.94 12.57 7.64
CA HIS A 52 -4.93 13.57 6.56
C HIS A 52 -6.24 14.33 6.41
N ARG A 53 -7.17 14.20 7.37
CA ARG A 53 -8.54 14.76 7.26
C ARG A 53 -8.57 16.23 6.92
N ALA A 54 -7.64 17.01 7.43
CA ALA A 54 -7.58 18.46 7.20
C ALA A 54 -6.85 18.83 5.88
N ARG A 55 -6.29 17.88 5.16
CA ARG A 55 -5.54 18.15 3.93
C ARG A 55 -6.48 18.35 2.75
N PRO A 56 -6.11 19.27 1.81
CA PRO A 56 -6.96 19.51 0.61
C PRO A 56 -7.17 18.27 -0.25
N PHE A 57 -6.19 17.34 -0.27
CA PHE A 57 -6.27 16.13 -1.08
C PHE A 57 -7.11 15.01 -0.46
N PHE A 58 -7.59 15.18 0.77
CA PHE A 58 -8.28 14.10 1.51
C PHE A 58 -9.49 13.55 0.76
N GLY A 59 -10.34 14.42 0.25
CA GLY A 59 -11.55 14.03 -0.50
C GLY A 59 -11.21 13.21 -1.74
N GLY A 60 -10.28 13.70 -2.55
CA GLY A 60 -9.83 13.01 -3.76
C GLY A 60 -9.16 11.67 -3.46
N LEU A 61 -8.30 11.63 -2.44
CA LEU A 61 -7.62 10.41 -2.02
C LEU A 61 -8.61 9.33 -1.59
N THR A 62 -9.57 9.68 -0.75
CA THR A 62 -10.56 8.72 -0.24
C THR A 62 -11.55 8.29 -1.31
N ASP A 63 -11.91 9.17 -2.24
CA ASP A 63 -12.69 8.81 -3.42
C ASP A 63 -11.93 7.80 -4.28
N PHE A 64 -10.66 8.07 -4.54
CA PHE A 64 -9.81 7.19 -5.34
C PHE A 64 -9.66 5.81 -4.68
N MET A 65 -9.34 5.76 -3.40
CA MET A 65 -9.12 4.50 -2.69
C MET A 65 -10.38 3.66 -2.53
N SER A 66 -11.56 4.27 -2.60
CA SER A 66 -12.86 3.57 -2.57
C SER A 66 -13.46 3.33 -3.95
N SER A 67 -12.74 3.67 -5.02
CA SER A 67 -13.25 3.60 -6.40
C SER A 67 -13.27 2.19 -6.99
N GLY A 68 -12.56 1.24 -6.41
CA GLY A 68 -12.47 -0.13 -6.90
C GLY A 68 -11.70 -1.02 -5.93
N PRO A 69 -11.60 -2.32 -6.24
CA PRO A 69 -10.86 -3.26 -5.38
C PRO A 69 -9.39 -2.90 -5.26
N CYS A 70 -8.86 -3.10 -4.06
CA CYS A 70 -7.43 -3.03 -3.76
C CYS A 70 -7.01 -4.30 -3.02
N ILE A 71 -5.71 -4.54 -2.92
CA ILE A 71 -5.20 -5.69 -2.15
C ILE A 71 -4.47 -5.16 -0.93
N LEU A 72 -4.95 -5.58 0.25
CA LEU A 72 -4.36 -5.23 1.54
C LEU A 72 -3.35 -6.30 1.92
N LEU A 73 -2.16 -5.87 2.35
CA LEU A 73 -1.05 -6.78 2.63
C LEU A 73 -0.40 -6.47 3.97
N ALA A 74 -0.09 -7.52 4.72
CA ALA A 74 0.85 -7.46 5.83
C ALA A 74 2.16 -8.11 5.37
N LEU A 75 3.22 -7.34 5.30
CA LEU A 75 4.53 -7.79 4.82
C LEU A 75 5.52 -7.86 5.98
N GLU A 76 6.37 -8.87 5.98
CA GLU A 76 7.38 -9.06 7.01
C GLU A 76 8.76 -9.26 6.40
N ALA A 77 9.75 -8.57 6.95
CA ALA A 77 11.16 -8.71 6.59
C ALA A 77 12.01 -7.99 7.65
N PRO A 78 13.33 -8.20 7.70
CA PRO A 78 14.19 -7.29 8.46
C PRO A 78 14.06 -5.88 7.90
N ASP A 79 13.88 -4.86 8.76
CA ASP A 79 13.70 -3.47 8.31
C ASP A 79 12.57 -3.31 7.28
N ALA A 80 11.45 -3.97 7.48
CA ALA A 80 10.38 -4.05 6.48
C ALA A 80 9.88 -2.70 6.01
N ILE A 81 9.69 -1.74 6.93
CA ILE A 81 9.17 -0.40 6.58
C ILE A 81 10.11 0.30 5.61
N LYS A 82 11.38 0.38 5.96
CA LYS A 82 12.40 1.05 5.15
C LYS A 82 12.59 0.35 3.80
N ARG A 83 12.68 -0.98 3.84
CA ARG A 83 12.87 -1.79 2.62
C ARG A 83 11.67 -1.71 1.69
N TRP A 84 10.48 -1.71 2.23
CA TRP A 84 9.27 -1.58 1.40
C TRP A 84 9.22 -0.21 0.73
N ARG A 85 9.53 0.85 1.45
CA ARG A 85 9.58 2.19 0.87
C ARG A 85 10.63 2.29 -0.24
N ALA A 86 11.77 1.66 -0.07
CA ALA A 86 12.81 1.60 -1.13
C ALA A 86 12.33 0.79 -2.35
N THR A 87 11.61 -0.30 -2.13
CA THR A 87 11.05 -1.14 -3.20
C THR A 87 9.96 -0.39 -3.98
N MET A 88 9.13 0.39 -3.28
CA MET A 88 8.10 1.20 -3.92
C MET A 88 8.68 2.35 -4.73
N GLY A 89 9.70 3.01 -4.23
CA GLY A 89 10.27 4.22 -4.84
C GLY A 89 9.55 5.50 -4.43
N ALA A 90 9.95 6.61 -5.04
CA ALA A 90 9.40 7.93 -4.75
C ALA A 90 7.90 7.99 -4.99
N THR A 91 7.22 8.81 -4.17
CA THR A 91 5.75 8.98 -4.26
C THR A 91 5.29 9.42 -5.64
N ASP A 92 6.05 10.31 -6.28
CA ASP A 92 5.81 10.69 -7.67
C ASP A 92 6.51 9.70 -8.60
N PRO A 93 5.78 8.92 -9.41
CA PRO A 93 6.40 7.96 -10.33
C PRO A 93 7.38 8.58 -11.30
N ALA A 94 7.19 9.84 -11.69
CA ALA A 94 8.10 10.55 -12.59
C ALA A 94 9.47 10.77 -11.96
N LYS A 95 9.53 10.81 -10.62
CA LYS A 95 10.76 11.03 -9.85
C LYS A 95 11.32 9.72 -9.26
N ALA A 96 10.64 8.61 -9.47
CA ALA A 96 11.07 7.32 -8.94
C ALA A 96 12.21 6.74 -9.77
N ASP A 97 13.13 6.06 -9.09
CA ASP A 97 14.27 5.42 -9.75
C ASP A 97 13.84 4.20 -10.56
N ALA A 98 14.63 3.90 -11.60
CA ALA A 98 14.42 2.69 -12.39
C ALA A 98 14.44 1.45 -11.48
N GLY A 99 13.56 0.49 -11.76
CA GLY A 99 13.46 -0.75 -11.00
C GLY A 99 12.55 -0.68 -9.78
N THR A 100 12.03 0.50 -9.44
CA THR A 100 11.04 0.62 -8.36
C THR A 100 9.63 0.32 -8.87
N LEU A 101 8.74 -0.07 -7.96
CA LEU A 101 7.35 -0.40 -8.33
C LEU A 101 6.61 0.81 -8.89
N ARG A 102 6.81 1.98 -8.29
CA ARG A 102 6.13 3.19 -8.75
C ARG A 102 6.63 3.65 -10.11
N LYS A 103 7.91 3.47 -10.41
CA LYS A 103 8.43 3.77 -11.74
C LYS A 103 7.83 2.87 -12.79
N ASP A 104 7.69 1.58 -12.49
CA ASP A 104 7.24 0.59 -13.46
C ASP A 104 5.70 0.56 -13.60
N PHE A 105 4.96 0.82 -12.51
CA PHE A 105 3.52 0.60 -12.48
C PHE A 105 2.69 1.83 -12.13
N GLY A 106 3.31 2.91 -11.61
CA GLY A 106 2.61 4.15 -11.29
C GLY A 106 2.49 5.06 -12.50
N THR A 107 1.46 5.92 -12.51
CA THR A 107 1.23 6.88 -13.58
C THR A 107 1.17 8.32 -13.09
N SER A 108 0.78 8.53 -11.83
CA SER A 108 0.69 9.86 -11.21
C SER A 108 0.90 9.74 -9.71
N ILE A 109 0.96 10.85 -9.00
CA ILE A 109 1.08 10.85 -7.53
C ILE A 109 -0.11 10.14 -6.89
N GLU A 110 -1.33 10.30 -7.40
CA GLU A 110 -2.52 9.60 -6.89
C GLU A 110 -2.54 8.14 -7.33
N SER A 111 -2.31 7.89 -8.62
CA SER A 111 -2.29 6.53 -9.20
C SER A 111 -0.86 5.99 -9.22
N ASN A 112 -0.27 5.82 -8.04
CA ASN A 112 1.13 5.40 -7.92
C ASN A 112 1.33 3.94 -7.50
N ALA A 113 0.34 3.13 -7.75
CA ALA A 113 0.33 1.67 -7.67
C ALA A 113 0.31 1.07 -6.27
N THR A 114 1.07 1.61 -5.32
CA THR A 114 1.23 0.99 -4.00
C THR A 114 1.24 2.01 -2.87
N HIS A 115 0.86 1.53 -1.67
CA HIS A 115 0.94 2.26 -0.41
C HIS A 115 1.82 1.48 0.55
N GLY A 116 2.50 2.19 1.44
CA GLY A 116 3.26 1.60 2.55
C GLY A 116 3.25 2.51 3.76
N SER A 117 3.39 1.88 4.93
CA SER A 117 3.50 2.63 6.19
C SER A 117 4.78 3.44 6.25
N ASP A 118 4.73 4.57 6.95
CA ASP A 118 5.86 5.50 7.05
C ASP A 118 6.77 5.21 8.24
N ALA A 119 6.24 4.62 9.30
CA ALA A 119 6.93 4.46 10.58
C ALA A 119 6.33 3.29 11.36
N PRO A 120 7.01 2.81 12.43
CA PRO A 120 6.46 1.73 13.26
C PRO A 120 5.06 2.04 13.81
N GLU A 121 4.79 3.28 14.23
CA GLU A 121 3.48 3.68 14.77
C GLU A 121 2.40 3.62 13.69
N THR A 122 2.68 4.10 12.49
CA THR A 122 1.71 4.04 11.39
C THR A 122 1.50 2.61 10.92
N ALA A 123 2.55 1.80 10.89
CA ALA A 123 2.42 0.38 10.57
C ALA A 123 1.50 -0.35 11.57
N ALA A 124 1.68 -0.09 12.87
CA ALA A 124 0.83 -0.69 13.89
C ALA A 124 -0.64 -0.29 13.72
N PHE A 125 -0.91 1.01 13.51
CA PHE A 125 -2.26 1.50 13.27
C PHE A 125 -2.86 0.89 12.01
N GLU A 126 -2.14 0.92 10.91
CA GLU A 126 -2.65 0.49 9.60
C GLU A 126 -2.91 -1.01 9.55
N LEU A 127 -2.01 -1.82 10.12
CA LEU A 127 -2.22 -3.25 10.23
C LEU A 127 -3.45 -3.57 11.11
N GLY A 128 -3.58 -2.91 12.26
CA GLY A 128 -4.70 -3.12 13.17
C GLY A 128 -6.03 -2.58 12.64
N TYR A 129 -5.98 -1.63 11.70
CA TYR A 129 -7.19 -1.11 11.08
C TYR A 129 -7.87 -2.15 10.18
N PHE A 130 -7.09 -2.91 9.42
CA PHE A 130 -7.64 -3.86 8.44
C PHE A 130 -7.54 -5.33 8.85
N PHE A 131 -6.56 -5.72 9.66
CA PHE A 131 -6.36 -7.12 10.01
C PHE A 131 -6.59 -7.36 11.50
N ARG A 132 -7.27 -8.47 11.81
CA ARG A 132 -7.31 -8.97 13.19
C ARG A 132 -6.02 -9.74 13.45
N GLY A 133 -5.58 -9.80 14.72
CA GLY A 133 -4.35 -10.50 15.08
C GLY A 133 -4.32 -11.95 14.60
N LEU A 134 -5.47 -12.61 14.62
CA LEU A 134 -5.59 -13.99 14.21
C LEU A 134 -5.48 -14.20 12.67
N GLU A 135 -5.57 -13.14 11.89
CA GLU A 135 -5.41 -13.22 10.43
C GLU A 135 -3.93 -13.12 9.99
N LEU A 136 -3.05 -12.72 10.91
CA LEU A 136 -1.63 -12.52 10.63
C LEU A 136 -0.85 -13.76 11.09
N ILE A 137 -0.52 -14.61 10.15
CA ILE A 137 0.14 -15.89 10.41
C ILE A 137 1.66 -15.86 10.20
#